data_0150e735525402a33be9eec09ed27368
#
_entry.id   0150e735525402a33be9eec09ed27368
#
_cell.length_a   1.000
_cell.length_b   1.000
_cell.length_c   1.000
_cell.angle_alpha   90.00
_cell.angle_beta   90.00
_cell.angle_gamma   90.00
#
_symmetry.space_group_name_H-M   'P 1'
#
loop_
_entity.id
_entity.type
_entity.pdbx_description
1 polymer ?
#
loop_
_entity_poly.entity_id
_entity_poly.type
_entity_poly.pdbx_seq_one_letter_code
_entity_poly.pdbx_strand_id
1 'polypeptide(L)'
;EAAKNSLETSINRPTDTDGMTAASLEAYHQELGKARQTLNELNQLIAGQPTVADIKAKVAQAQTNEADLNQARTNLTLDRQPTLTTLQNATSLNDAQRHRLEEQINTAPNHAALVSLQNDINQLNNAMTKLRDSIANNEQIKSGINYTDATPSIKSSYDNAVDDAKGTIDSQTQPVMDPTTINQQAETVKSSQAALNGQQNLQRAKDEATATIVGANDLNQAQKNALIQQVSKAQNVQQANDIKQNAGNLNNAMTALKQGIANHDQLIQSDNYVNADPELKSAYNSKYDQAKAIVEGAGQSPILTPNEVNHALKQVTFAEQALNGNTNLNNAKQQALTALGQLTHLNQAQRQALETQINDAHQIDTVNNLSLIHI
;
A
#
# COMPACT_ATOMS: atom_id res chain seq x y z
N GLU A 1 -14.78 84.88 20.29
CA GLU A 1 -13.78 84.39 19.31
C GLU A 1 -13.08 83.07 19.78
N ALA A 2 -12.52 83.03 21.02
CA ALA A 2 -11.74 81.85 21.47
C ALA A 2 -12.60 80.60 21.42
N ALA A 3 -13.85 80.55 21.96
CA ALA A 3 -14.69 79.35 21.88
C ALA A 3 -15.09 78.99 20.45
N LYS A 4 -15.26 79.95 19.53
CA LYS A 4 -15.51 79.69 18.13
C LYS A 4 -14.33 78.98 17.49
N ASN A 5 -13.13 79.52 17.69
CA ASN A 5 -11.91 78.96 17.11
C ASN A 5 -11.62 77.54 17.64
N SER A 6 -11.88 77.34 18.93
CA SER A 6 -11.76 75.99 19.53
C SER A 6 -12.72 74.96 18.91
N LEU A 7 -14.00 75.36 18.81
CA LEU A 7 -15.04 74.51 18.19
C LEU A 7 -14.72 74.23 16.72
N GLU A 8 -14.27 75.26 15.94
CA GLU A 8 -13.91 75.12 14.54
C GLU A 8 -12.72 74.17 14.37
N THR A 9 -11.70 74.29 15.23
CA THR A 9 -10.55 73.37 15.26
C THR A 9 -11.01 71.95 15.52
N SER A 10 -11.91 71.74 16.46
CA SER A 10 -12.44 70.42 16.77
C SER A 10 -13.27 69.83 15.64
N ILE A 11 -14.09 70.64 14.95
CA ILE A 11 -14.88 70.22 13.76
C ILE A 11 -13.97 69.75 12.63
N ASN A 12 -12.90 70.50 12.37
CA ASN A 12 -11.94 70.27 11.25
C ASN A 12 -10.87 69.22 11.58
N ARG A 13 -10.84 68.70 12.78
CA ARG A 13 -9.86 67.70 13.19
C ARG A 13 -10.04 66.40 12.38
N PRO A 14 -9.01 65.91 11.67
CA PRO A 14 -9.06 64.68 10.97
C PRO A 14 -9.53 63.53 11.88
N THR A 15 -10.53 62.79 11.44
CA THR A 15 -11.12 61.64 12.15
C THR A 15 -11.26 60.47 11.20
N ASP A 16 -10.63 59.37 11.54
CA ASP A 16 -10.81 58.12 10.79
C ASP A 16 -12.17 57.52 11.16
N THR A 17 -13.05 57.45 10.19
CA THR A 17 -14.42 56.89 10.33
C THR A 17 -14.57 55.59 9.54
N ASP A 18 -13.51 55.09 8.87
CA ASP A 18 -13.59 53.93 8.02
C ASP A 18 -13.75 52.63 8.83
N GLY A 19 -14.72 51.82 8.44
CA GLY A 19 -15.02 50.56 9.10
C GLY A 19 -15.54 50.67 10.55
N MET A 20 -16.04 51.83 10.98
CA MET A 20 -16.64 51.96 12.30
C MET A 20 -18.07 51.41 12.32
N THR A 21 -18.56 51.01 13.49
CA THR A 21 -19.93 50.52 13.65
C THR A 21 -20.94 51.61 13.30
N ALA A 22 -22.06 51.23 12.69
CA ALA A 22 -23.12 52.16 12.28
C ALA A 22 -23.62 53.03 13.47
N ALA A 23 -23.78 52.45 14.65
CA ALA A 23 -24.21 53.16 15.84
C ALA A 23 -23.21 54.25 16.31
N SER A 24 -21.91 53.93 16.31
CA SER A 24 -20.87 54.90 16.71
C SER A 24 -20.67 56.02 15.68
N LEU A 25 -20.82 55.69 14.39
CA LEU A 25 -20.79 56.67 13.30
C LEU A 25 -21.99 57.61 13.35
N GLU A 26 -23.20 57.11 13.58
CA GLU A 26 -24.40 57.92 13.70
C GLU A 26 -24.29 58.90 14.89
N ALA A 27 -23.86 58.41 16.04
CA ALA A 27 -23.63 59.25 17.21
C ALA A 27 -22.57 60.34 16.93
N TYR A 28 -21.48 60.01 16.28
CA TYR A 28 -20.44 60.98 15.85
C TYR A 28 -20.99 62.02 14.87
N HIS A 29 -21.74 61.60 13.88
CA HIS A 29 -22.31 62.50 12.87
C HIS A 29 -23.38 63.41 13.47
N GLN A 30 -24.15 62.95 14.46
CA GLN A 30 -25.13 63.80 15.19
C GLN A 30 -24.41 64.89 15.96
N GLU A 31 -23.36 64.58 16.73
CA GLU A 31 -22.62 65.59 17.48
C GLU A 31 -21.83 66.52 16.55
N LEU A 32 -21.30 66.03 15.45
CA LEU A 32 -20.67 66.86 14.41
C LEU A 32 -21.67 67.86 13.79
N GLY A 33 -22.91 67.40 13.56
CA GLY A 33 -24.04 68.22 13.07
C GLY A 33 -24.36 69.36 14.04
N LYS A 34 -24.52 69.05 15.33
CA LYS A 34 -24.75 70.03 16.40
C LYS A 34 -23.64 71.05 16.53
N ALA A 35 -22.38 70.58 16.47
CA ALA A 35 -21.21 71.46 16.53
C ALA A 35 -21.17 72.44 15.35
N ARG A 36 -21.42 71.94 14.10
CA ARG A 36 -21.47 72.78 12.90
C ARG A 36 -22.63 73.81 12.96
N GLN A 37 -23.79 73.41 13.45
CA GLN A 37 -24.90 74.33 13.65
C GLN A 37 -24.50 75.43 14.63
N THR A 38 -23.95 75.10 15.82
CA THR A 38 -23.53 76.07 16.83
C THR A 38 -22.41 77.00 16.29
N LEU A 39 -21.48 76.47 15.49
CA LEU A 39 -20.46 77.30 14.82
C LEU A 39 -21.10 78.33 13.87
N ASN A 40 -22.10 77.95 13.11
CA ASN A 40 -22.85 78.87 12.23
C ASN A 40 -23.61 79.92 13.03
N GLU A 41 -24.27 79.51 14.12
CA GLU A 41 -24.97 80.48 15.04
C GLU A 41 -24.04 81.42 15.73
N LEU A 42 -22.79 80.99 16.12
CA LEU A 42 -21.74 81.84 16.61
C LEU A 42 -21.29 82.87 15.59
N ASN A 43 -21.12 82.50 14.36
CA ASN A 43 -20.73 83.41 13.29
C ASN A 43 -21.81 84.46 13.00
N GLN A 44 -23.11 84.10 13.07
CA GLN A 44 -24.21 85.01 12.97
C GLN A 44 -24.29 85.97 14.17
N LEU A 45 -24.04 85.42 15.38
CA LEU A 45 -24.02 86.22 16.61
C LEU A 45 -22.92 87.29 16.62
N ILE A 46 -21.72 86.91 16.12
CA ILE A 46 -20.55 87.83 16.04
C ILE A 46 -20.83 88.95 15.00
N ALA A 47 -21.54 88.66 13.92
CA ALA A 47 -21.86 89.64 12.87
C ALA A 47 -22.99 90.61 13.30
N GLY A 48 -23.80 90.30 14.37
CA GLY A 48 -24.88 91.11 14.89
C GLY A 48 -24.51 92.01 16.03
N GLN A 49 -25.53 92.45 16.85
CA GLN A 49 -25.33 93.21 18.06
C GLN A 49 -25.89 92.41 19.26
N PRO A 50 -25.21 91.36 19.71
CA PRO A 50 -25.69 90.43 20.71
C PRO A 50 -25.60 91.07 22.13
N THR A 51 -26.47 90.65 23.04
CA THR A 51 -26.34 90.89 24.45
C THR A 51 -25.23 90.05 25.07
N VAL A 52 -24.76 90.52 26.28
CA VAL A 52 -23.73 89.73 27.00
C VAL A 52 -24.32 88.39 27.47
N ALA A 53 -25.64 88.29 27.69
CA ALA A 53 -26.28 87.04 28.03
C ALA A 53 -26.32 86.06 26.86
N ASP A 54 -26.64 86.55 25.64
CA ASP A 54 -26.59 85.74 24.39
C ASP A 54 -25.22 85.18 24.11
N ILE A 55 -24.17 86.05 24.26
CA ILE A 55 -22.80 85.64 24.13
C ILE A 55 -22.40 84.54 25.08
N LYS A 56 -22.76 84.72 26.40
CA LYS A 56 -22.44 83.74 27.45
C LYS A 56 -23.17 82.39 27.20
N ALA A 57 -24.43 82.42 26.86
CA ALA A 57 -25.22 81.20 26.54
C ALA A 57 -24.63 80.44 25.33
N LYS A 58 -24.28 81.20 24.25
CA LYS A 58 -23.77 80.58 23.06
C LYS A 58 -22.32 80.04 23.22
N VAL A 59 -21.50 80.71 24.04
CA VAL A 59 -20.14 80.21 24.40
C VAL A 59 -20.28 78.92 25.23
N ALA A 60 -21.18 78.84 26.20
CA ALA A 60 -21.42 77.64 26.97
C ALA A 60 -21.89 76.48 26.07
N GLN A 61 -22.79 76.76 25.12
CA GLN A 61 -23.28 75.77 24.16
C GLN A 61 -22.13 75.24 23.25
N ALA A 62 -21.27 76.16 22.78
CA ALA A 62 -20.09 75.78 21.95
C ALA A 62 -19.13 74.88 22.71
N GLN A 63 -18.86 75.19 23.98
CA GLN A 63 -17.97 74.35 24.82
C GLN A 63 -18.57 72.93 25.05
N THR A 64 -19.89 72.89 25.32
CA THR A 64 -20.59 71.59 25.45
C THR A 64 -20.53 70.80 24.20
N ASN A 65 -20.89 71.38 23.05
CA ASN A 65 -20.89 70.65 21.79
C ASN A 65 -19.46 70.24 21.32
N GLU A 66 -18.45 71.04 21.67
CA GLU A 66 -17.06 70.63 21.46
C GLU A 66 -16.66 69.41 22.30
N ALA A 67 -17.05 69.39 23.58
CA ALA A 67 -16.81 68.28 24.48
C ALA A 67 -17.55 67.00 24.00
N ASP A 68 -18.83 67.16 23.63
CA ASP A 68 -19.67 66.08 23.14
C ASP A 68 -19.14 65.49 21.83
N LEU A 69 -18.67 66.35 20.87
CA LEU A 69 -18.06 65.93 19.63
C LEU A 69 -16.75 65.15 19.88
N ASN A 70 -15.90 65.67 20.79
CA ASN A 70 -14.66 64.98 21.13
C ASN A 70 -14.90 63.65 21.81
N GLN A 71 -15.95 63.56 22.67
CA GLN A 71 -16.37 62.30 23.30
C GLN A 71 -16.93 61.33 22.28
N ALA A 72 -17.78 61.78 21.37
CA ALA A 72 -18.32 60.93 20.28
C ALA A 72 -17.18 60.40 19.36
N ARG A 73 -16.15 61.23 19.09
CA ARG A 73 -14.97 60.81 18.36
C ARG A 73 -14.16 59.71 19.09
N THR A 74 -14.03 59.85 20.40
CA THR A 74 -13.38 58.86 21.25
C THR A 74 -14.16 57.55 21.33
N ASN A 75 -15.48 57.63 21.23
CA ASN A 75 -16.40 56.49 21.28
C ASN A 75 -16.56 55.77 19.92
N LEU A 76 -15.92 56.26 18.85
CA LEU A 76 -15.90 55.51 17.58
C LEU A 76 -15.35 54.12 17.79
N THR A 77 -16.11 53.11 17.37
CA THR A 77 -15.81 51.69 17.60
C THR A 77 -15.67 50.99 16.27
N LEU A 78 -14.53 50.35 16.05
CA LEU A 78 -14.24 49.55 14.85
C LEU A 78 -15.22 48.37 14.75
N ASP A 79 -15.84 48.20 13.59
CA ASP A 79 -16.73 47.07 13.31
C ASP A 79 -15.93 45.81 12.97
N ARG A 80 -15.83 44.90 13.92
CA ARG A 80 -15.13 43.62 13.78
C ARG A 80 -16.05 42.49 13.30
N GLN A 81 -17.38 42.73 13.31
CA GLN A 81 -18.37 41.67 13.04
C GLN A 81 -18.21 41.01 11.65
N PRO A 82 -17.97 41.76 10.55
CA PRO A 82 -17.76 41.13 9.24
C PRO A 82 -16.60 40.15 9.23
N THR A 83 -15.45 40.50 9.89
CA THR A 83 -14.27 39.62 9.96
C THR A 83 -14.51 38.41 10.87
N LEU A 84 -15.21 38.59 12.00
CA LEU A 84 -15.64 37.48 12.86
C LEU A 84 -16.56 36.50 12.11
N THR A 85 -17.47 37.03 11.29
CA THR A 85 -18.35 36.20 10.44
C THR A 85 -17.53 35.40 9.43
N THR A 86 -16.49 36.01 8.79
CA THR A 86 -15.57 35.32 7.93
C THR A 86 -14.85 34.18 8.66
N LEU A 87 -14.38 34.42 9.88
CA LEU A 87 -13.73 33.41 10.70
C LEU A 87 -14.71 32.27 11.09
N GLN A 88 -15.95 32.57 11.43
CA GLN A 88 -16.97 31.57 11.72
C GLN A 88 -17.23 30.63 10.51
N ASN A 89 -17.25 31.18 9.31
CA ASN A 89 -17.46 30.44 8.07
C ASN A 89 -16.23 29.65 7.61
N ALA A 90 -15.06 29.88 8.18
CA ALA A 90 -13.83 29.18 7.85
C ALA A 90 -13.77 27.81 8.54
N THR A 91 -14.57 26.84 8.07
CA THR A 91 -14.84 25.56 8.75
C THR A 91 -13.66 24.58 8.74
N SER A 92 -12.67 24.77 7.89
CA SER A 92 -11.49 23.88 7.79
C SER A 92 -10.39 24.18 8.80
N LEU A 93 -10.44 25.36 9.45
CA LEU A 93 -9.45 25.74 10.47
C LEU A 93 -9.57 24.86 11.72
N ASN A 94 -8.45 24.57 12.37
CA ASN A 94 -8.45 23.97 13.70
C ASN A 94 -8.70 25.01 14.80
N ASP A 95 -8.97 24.56 16.02
CA ASP A 95 -9.32 25.44 17.13
C ASP A 95 -8.19 26.41 17.50
N ALA A 96 -6.93 25.96 17.45
CA ALA A 96 -5.78 26.81 17.75
C ALA A 96 -5.60 27.94 16.71
N GLN A 97 -5.84 27.65 15.42
CA GLN A 97 -5.83 28.66 14.36
C GLN A 97 -6.96 29.67 14.56
N ARG A 98 -8.16 29.21 14.88
CA ARG A 98 -9.33 30.07 15.16
C ARG A 98 -9.05 31.00 16.32
N HIS A 99 -8.56 30.46 17.43
CA HIS A 99 -8.25 31.24 18.62
C HIS A 99 -7.20 32.33 18.32
N ARG A 100 -6.15 31.96 17.58
CA ARG A 100 -5.13 32.92 17.18
C ARG A 100 -5.65 34.07 16.30
N LEU A 101 -6.52 33.72 15.34
CA LEU A 101 -7.15 34.71 14.45
C LEU A 101 -8.14 35.59 15.20
N GLU A 102 -8.91 35.05 16.14
CA GLU A 102 -9.82 35.80 16.98
C GLU A 102 -9.09 36.85 17.84
N GLU A 103 -7.94 36.49 18.43
CA GLU A 103 -7.07 37.44 19.12
C GLU A 103 -6.62 38.59 18.20
N GLN A 104 -6.19 38.25 16.96
CA GLN A 104 -5.77 39.26 15.99
C GLN A 104 -6.89 40.16 15.54
N ILE A 105 -8.12 39.65 15.36
CA ILE A 105 -9.30 40.46 15.05
C ILE A 105 -9.60 41.45 16.22
N ASN A 106 -9.56 40.95 17.45
CA ASN A 106 -9.87 41.74 18.63
C ASN A 106 -8.87 42.89 18.89
N THR A 107 -7.61 42.68 18.45
CA THR A 107 -6.54 43.66 18.62
C THR A 107 -6.26 44.47 17.35
N ALA A 108 -6.99 44.27 16.26
CA ALA A 108 -6.80 44.98 15.00
C ALA A 108 -6.94 46.52 15.21
N PRO A 109 -5.97 47.34 14.75
CA PRO A 109 -5.93 48.77 15.02
C PRO A 109 -6.88 49.58 14.14
N ASN A 110 -7.22 49.12 12.95
CA ASN A 110 -8.03 49.86 11.97
C ASN A 110 -8.74 48.90 10.99
N HIS A 111 -9.60 49.48 10.15
CA HIS A 111 -10.36 48.73 9.14
C HIS A 111 -9.46 48.01 8.13
N ALA A 112 -8.39 48.63 7.68
CA ALA A 112 -7.46 47.99 6.71
C ALA A 112 -6.83 46.70 7.26
N ALA A 113 -6.51 46.68 8.56
CA ALA A 113 -6.04 45.45 9.23
C ALA A 113 -7.12 44.37 9.28
N LEU A 114 -8.39 44.72 9.50
CA LEU A 114 -9.49 43.74 9.45
C LEU A 114 -9.72 43.16 8.05
N VAL A 115 -9.61 43.99 7.00
CA VAL A 115 -9.72 43.53 5.61
C VAL A 115 -8.58 42.58 5.27
N SER A 116 -7.34 42.88 5.71
CA SER A 116 -6.21 41.98 5.54
C SER A 116 -6.45 40.65 6.24
N LEU A 117 -6.93 40.66 7.47
CA LEU A 117 -7.26 39.44 8.22
C LEU A 117 -8.33 38.59 7.54
N GLN A 118 -9.35 39.19 6.90
CA GLN A 118 -10.34 38.45 6.13
C GLN A 118 -9.69 37.65 4.97
N ASN A 119 -8.74 38.27 4.25
CA ASN A 119 -8.00 37.61 3.19
C ASN A 119 -7.12 36.48 3.75
N ASP A 120 -6.43 36.71 4.88
CA ASP A 120 -5.58 35.71 5.53
C ASP A 120 -6.40 34.50 6.02
N ILE A 121 -7.57 34.75 6.63
CA ILE A 121 -8.53 33.71 7.05
C ILE A 121 -8.94 32.85 5.86
N ASN A 122 -9.31 33.47 4.74
CA ASN A 122 -9.74 32.75 3.54
C ASN A 122 -8.60 31.90 2.94
N GLN A 123 -7.40 32.45 2.84
CA GLN A 123 -6.24 31.73 2.33
C GLN A 123 -5.87 30.55 3.23
N LEU A 124 -5.84 30.77 4.55
CA LEU A 124 -5.53 29.73 5.52
C LEU A 124 -6.60 28.61 5.50
N ASN A 125 -7.90 29.00 5.46
CA ASN A 125 -8.98 28.03 5.37
C ASN A 125 -8.90 27.19 4.08
N ASN A 126 -8.61 27.81 2.94
CA ASN A 126 -8.43 27.10 1.67
C ASN A 126 -7.24 26.13 1.71
N ALA A 127 -6.13 26.53 2.34
CA ALA A 127 -4.98 25.66 2.51
C ALA A 127 -5.30 24.46 3.42
N MET A 128 -6.00 24.71 4.53
CA MET A 128 -6.45 23.65 5.45
C MET A 128 -7.45 22.70 4.78
N THR A 129 -8.35 23.19 3.94
CA THR A 129 -9.26 22.35 3.16
C THR A 129 -8.45 21.38 2.27
N LYS A 130 -7.49 21.90 1.51
CA LYS A 130 -6.63 21.07 0.66
C LYS A 130 -5.84 20.03 1.45
N LEU A 131 -5.35 20.39 2.64
CA LEU A 131 -4.62 19.48 3.51
C LEU A 131 -5.51 18.36 4.02
N ARG A 132 -6.72 18.67 4.50
CA ARG A 132 -7.71 17.67 4.93
C ARG A 132 -8.11 16.75 3.79
N ASP A 133 -8.37 17.32 2.60
CA ASP A 133 -8.73 16.55 1.41
C ASP A 133 -7.59 15.60 0.98
N SER A 134 -6.33 16.02 1.14
CA SER A 134 -5.18 15.20 0.77
C SER A 134 -5.05 13.89 1.56
N ILE A 135 -5.57 13.85 2.78
CA ILE A 135 -5.53 12.66 3.65
C ILE A 135 -6.89 11.98 3.84
N ALA A 136 -7.96 12.52 3.25
CA ALA A 136 -9.33 12.06 3.52
C ALA A 136 -9.55 10.58 3.21
N ASN A 137 -8.87 10.02 2.21
CA ASN A 137 -8.96 8.62 1.80
C ASN A 137 -7.74 7.78 2.20
N ASN A 138 -6.95 8.24 3.19
CA ASN A 138 -5.72 7.58 3.63
C ASN A 138 -5.92 6.09 3.97
N GLU A 139 -6.98 5.73 4.70
CA GLU A 139 -7.25 4.34 5.07
C GLU A 139 -7.55 3.46 3.84
N GLN A 140 -8.25 4.01 2.85
CA GLN A 140 -8.51 3.30 1.59
C GLN A 140 -7.20 3.10 0.79
N ILE A 141 -6.33 4.10 0.76
CA ILE A 141 -5.01 3.98 0.10
C ILE A 141 -4.18 2.91 0.79
N LYS A 142 -4.11 2.91 2.13
CA LYS A 142 -3.35 1.94 2.92
C LYS A 142 -3.84 0.50 2.79
N SER A 143 -5.12 0.30 2.48
CA SER A 143 -5.67 -1.03 2.19
C SER A 143 -5.42 -1.51 0.76
N GLY A 144 -5.02 -0.63 -0.13
CA GLY A 144 -4.80 -0.94 -1.54
C GLY A 144 -3.43 -1.57 -1.82
N ILE A 145 -3.39 -2.40 -2.90
CA ILE A 145 -2.17 -3.11 -3.32
C ILE A 145 -1.00 -2.16 -3.59
N ASN A 146 -1.31 -0.95 -4.10
CA ASN A 146 -0.28 0.03 -4.43
C ASN A 146 0.50 0.51 -3.20
N TYR A 147 -0.13 0.45 -2.01
CA TYR A 147 0.51 0.71 -0.73
C TYR A 147 1.05 -0.57 -0.08
N THR A 148 0.25 -1.65 0.01
CA THR A 148 0.65 -2.85 0.77
C THR A 148 1.93 -3.49 0.22
N ASP A 149 2.07 -3.51 -1.10
CA ASP A 149 3.23 -4.08 -1.80
C ASP A 149 4.25 -3.03 -2.26
N ALA A 150 4.11 -1.78 -1.81
CA ALA A 150 5.07 -0.73 -2.10
C ALA A 150 6.44 -1.01 -1.45
N THR A 151 7.49 -0.48 -2.07
CA THR A 151 8.83 -0.48 -1.50
C THR A 151 8.82 0.17 -0.10
N PRO A 152 9.42 -0.43 0.94
CA PRO A 152 9.32 0.04 2.33
C PRO A 152 9.67 1.52 2.53
N SER A 153 10.71 2.03 1.84
CA SER A 153 11.10 3.44 1.94
C SER A 153 10.06 4.39 1.34
N ILE A 154 9.39 3.99 0.24
CA ILE A 154 8.32 4.77 -0.39
C ILE A 154 7.08 4.77 0.49
N LYS A 155 6.74 3.63 1.08
CA LYS A 155 5.66 3.50 2.06
C LYS A 155 5.88 4.43 3.25
N SER A 156 7.09 4.42 3.84
CA SER A 156 7.45 5.31 4.94
C SER A 156 7.37 6.79 4.58
N SER A 157 7.74 7.17 3.35
CA SER A 157 7.61 8.55 2.88
C SER A 157 6.15 9.02 2.85
N TYR A 158 5.24 8.15 2.39
CA TYR A 158 3.81 8.45 2.42
C TYR A 158 3.27 8.53 3.85
N ASP A 159 3.64 7.59 4.71
CA ASP A 159 3.20 7.58 6.11
C ASP A 159 3.64 8.85 6.85
N ASN A 160 4.91 9.25 6.69
CA ASN A 160 5.43 10.48 7.30
C ASN A 160 4.68 11.73 6.79
N ALA A 161 4.42 11.82 5.49
CA ALA A 161 3.67 12.95 4.93
C ALA A 161 2.24 13.04 5.49
N VAL A 162 1.56 11.91 5.66
CA VAL A 162 0.22 11.83 6.27
C VAL A 162 0.27 12.21 7.75
N ASP A 163 1.28 11.76 8.49
CA ASP A 163 1.42 12.04 9.91
C ASP A 163 1.76 13.53 10.16
N ASP A 164 2.60 14.14 9.32
CA ASP A 164 2.87 15.59 9.35
C ASP A 164 1.59 16.40 9.06
N ALA A 165 0.80 15.97 8.08
CA ALA A 165 -0.48 16.60 7.78
C ALA A 165 -1.47 16.49 8.94
N LYS A 166 -1.59 15.31 9.56
CA LYS A 166 -2.42 15.10 10.77
C LYS A 166 -1.94 15.98 11.93
N GLY A 167 -0.63 16.07 12.13
CA GLY A 167 -0.05 16.92 13.18
C GLY A 167 -0.43 18.38 13.01
N THR A 168 -0.48 18.90 11.78
CA THR A 168 -0.95 20.26 11.48
C THR A 168 -2.46 20.41 11.68
N ILE A 169 -3.26 19.44 11.23
CA ILE A 169 -4.73 19.46 11.34
C ILE A 169 -5.17 19.40 12.81
N ASP A 170 -4.53 18.59 13.63
CA ASP A 170 -4.93 18.30 15.01
C ASP A 170 -4.19 19.17 16.05
N SER A 171 -3.37 20.13 15.60
CA SER A 171 -2.60 21.00 16.50
C SER A 171 -3.51 21.78 17.45
N GLN A 172 -3.24 21.68 18.77
CA GLN A 172 -4.02 22.33 19.82
C GLN A 172 -3.38 23.59 20.37
N THR A 173 -2.05 23.74 20.27
CA THR A 173 -1.33 24.80 20.96
C THR A 173 -0.39 25.64 20.09
N GLN A 174 0.19 25.06 19.07
CA GLN A 174 1.12 25.72 18.16
C GLN A 174 0.66 25.56 16.70
N PRO A 175 -0.36 26.34 16.29
CA PRO A 175 -0.93 26.20 14.96
C PRO A 175 0.04 26.69 13.89
N VAL A 176 0.10 25.97 12.78
CA VAL A 176 0.73 26.48 11.55
C VAL A 176 -0.22 27.52 10.94
N MET A 177 0.26 28.77 10.83
CA MET A 177 -0.53 29.90 10.34
C MET A 177 -0.20 30.29 8.89
N ASP A 178 0.87 29.76 8.32
CA ASP A 178 1.31 30.08 6.95
C ASP A 178 0.60 29.15 5.93
N PRO A 179 -0.25 29.70 5.05
CA PRO A 179 -0.93 28.93 4.02
C PRO A 179 0.04 28.23 3.04
N THR A 180 1.20 28.81 2.81
CA THR A 180 2.21 28.26 1.90
C THR A 180 2.76 26.95 2.42
N THR A 181 3.13 26.92 3.70
CA THR A 181 3.61 25.73 4.41
C THR A 181 2.56 24.62 4.38
N ILE A 182 1.28 24.95 4.66
CA ILE A 182 0.17 23.98 4.66
C ILE A 182 -0.09 23.43 3.26
N ASN A 183 -0.09 24.28 2.24
CA ASN A 183 -0.22 23.83 0.84
C ASN A 183 0.93 22.90 0.45
N GLN A 184 2.14 23.16 0.92
CA GLN A 184 3.31 22.32 0.64
C GLN A 184 3.19 20.95 1.30
N GLN A 185 2.64 20.87 2.52
CA GLN A 185 2.31 19.59 3.16
C GLN A 185 1.28 18.80 2.34
N ALA A 186 0.21 19.45 1.88
CA ALA A 186 -0.79 18.80 1.04
C ALA A 186 -0.20 18.24 -0.28
N GLU A 187 0.69 18.99 -0.93
CA GLU A 187 1.37 18.52 -2.14
C GLU A 187 2.38 17.40 -1.83
N THR A 188 3.03 17.40 -0.66
CA THR A 188 3.91 16.31 -0.23
C THR A 188 3.12 15.02 -0.03
N VAL A 189 1.93 15.06 0.57
CA VAL A 189 1.05 13.89 0.68
C VAL A 189 0.69 13.35 -0.71
N LYS A 190 0.24 14.21 -1.63
CA LYS A 190 -0.13 13.80 -2.99
C LYS A 190 1.03 13.21 -3.77
N SER A 191 2.20 13.83 -3.71
CA SER A 191 3.40 13.35 -4.43
C SER A 191 3.91 12.04 -3.86
N SER A 192 3.92 11.86 -2.54
CA SER A 192 4.29 10.59 -1.90
C SER A 192 3.28 9.49 -2.17
N GLN A 193 1.98 9.80 -2.25
CA GLN A 193 0.95 8.87 -2.71
C GLN A 193 1.19 8.44 -4.16
N ALA A 194 1.46 9.38 -5.05
CA ALA A 194 1.72 9.10 -6.47
C ALA A 194 2.99 8.27 -6.68
N ALA A 195 3.94 8.35 -5.75
CA ALA A 195 5.17 7.55 -5.78
C ALA A 195 4.98 6.10 -5.33
N LEU A 196 3.86 5.74 -4.70
CA LEU A 196 3.57 4.36 -4.29
C LEU A 196 3.66 3.43 -5.50
N ASN A 197 4.39 2.32 -5.36
CA ASN A 197 4.77 1.45 -6.48
C ASN A 197 4.40 -0.03 -6.29
N GLY A 198 3.50 -0.34 -5.38
CA GLY A 198 3.13 -1.73 -5.08
C GLY A 198 2.60 -2.49 -6.29
N GLN A 199 1.83 -1.84 -7.13
CA GLN A 199 1.30 -2.43 -8.36
C GLN A 199 2.41 -2.76 -9.38
N GLN A 200 3.43 -1.91 -9.48
CA GLN A 200 4.62 -2.16 -10.31
C GLN A 200 5.44 -3.32 -9.74
N ASN A 201 5.59 -3.40 -8.41
CA ASN A 201 6.28 -4.49 -7.74
C ASN A 201 5.55 -5.82 -7.95
N LEU A 202 4.21 -5.84 -7.88
CA LEU A 202 3.42 -7.03 -8.21
C LEU A 202 3.63 -7.47 -9.66
N GLN A 203 3.58 -6.53 -10.63
CA GLN A 203 3.79 -6.88 -12.02
C GLN A 203 5.20 -7.46 -12.24
N ARG A 204 6.23 -6.85 -11.66
CA ARG A 204 7.59 -7.38 -11.71
C ARG A 204 7.71 -8.78 -11.12
N ALA A 205 7.08 -9.02 -9.95
CA ALA A 205 7.08 -10.35 -9.34
C ALA A 205 6.38 -11.40 -10.23
N LYS A 206 5.29 -11.03 -10.91
CA LYS A 206 4.62 -11.88 -11.90
C LYS A 206 5.51 -12.19 -13.11
N ASP A 207 6.19 -11.19 -13.62
CA ASP A 207 7.09 -11.35 -14.78
C ASP A 207 8.27 -12.27 -14.43
N GLU A 208 8.85 -12.09 -13.23
CA GLU A 208 9.93 -12.95 -12.72
C GLU A 208 9.45 -14.38 -12.48
N ALA A 209 8.28 -14.58 -11.91
CA ALA A 209 7.69 -15.90 -11.70
C ALA A 209 7.44 -16.60 -13.05
N THR A 210 6.86 -15.87 -14.00
CA THR A 210 6.63 -16.38 -15.36
C THR A 210 7.92 -16.77 -16.05
N ALA A 211 8.96 -15.94 -15.96
CA ALA A 211 10.26 -16.25 -16.53
C ALA A 211 10.89 -17.52 -15.91
N THR A 212 10.77 -17.67 -14.58
CA THR A 212 11.20 -18.87 -13.86
C THR A 212 10.48 -20.13 -14.35
N ILE A 213 9.15 -20.06 -14.52
CA ILE A 213 8.32 -21.18 -14.99
C ILE A 213 8.68 -21.55 -16.44
N VAL A 214 8.83 -20.57 -17.31
CA VAL A 214 9.23 -20.80 -18.71
C VAL A 214 10.62 -21.46 -18.80
N GLY A 215 11.57 -21.00 -17.97
CA GLY A 215 12.93 -21.54 -17.89
C GLY A 215 13.04 -22.89 -17.17
N ALA A 216 11.99 -23.39 -16.53
CA ALA A 216 11.99 -24.67 -15.82
C ALA A 216 11.92 -25.83 -16.84
N ASN A 217 13.09 -26.37 -17.24
CA ASN A 217 13.21 -27.30 -18.36
C ASN A 217 12.60 -28.67 -18.09
N ASP A 218 12.46 -29.09 -16.85
CA ASP A 218 11.89 -30.36 -16.46
C ASP A 218 10.38 -30.37 -16.24
N LEU A 219 9.77 -29.20 -16.14
CA LEU A 219 8.31 -29.09 -16.12
C LEU A 219 7.73 -29.42 -17.49
N ASN A 220 6.66 -30.21 -17.51
CA ASN A 220 5.89 -30.43 -18.73
C ASN A 220 5.01 -29.21 -19.06
N GLN A 221 4.51 -29.14 -20.30
CA GLN A 221 3.75 -27.97 -20.77
C GLN A 221 2.46 -27.72 -19.99
N ALA A 222 1.78 -28.77 -19.53
CA ALA A 222 0.57 -28.65 -18.75
C ALA A 222 0.84 -27.99 -17.37
N GLN A 223 1.94 -28.39 -16.72
CA GLN A 223 2.41 -27.77 -15.48
C GLN A 223 2.77 -26.28 -15.68
N LYS A 224 3.53 -25.98 -16.72
CA LYS A 224 3.88 -24.59 -17.05
C LYS A 224 2.66 -23.72 -17.27
N ASN A 225 1.72 -24.19 -18.08
CA ASN A 225 0.48 -23.46 -18.36
C ASN A 225 -0.34 -23.20 -17.09
N ALA A 226 -0.51 -24.21 -16.26
CA ALA A 226 -1.26 -24.09 -15.01
C ALA A 226 -0.61 -23.11 -14.01
N LEU A 227 0.72 -23.19 -13.87
CA LEU A 227 1.47 -22.27 -13.00
C LEU A 227 1.43 -20.83 -13.51
N ILE A 228 1.54 -20.59 -14.84
CA ILE A 228 1.41 -19.25 -15.44
C ILE A 228 0.00 -18.69 -15.18
N GLN A 229 -1.03 -19.52 -15.26
CA GLN A 229 -2.40 -19.10 -14.91
C GLN A 229 -2.52 -18.71 -13.42
N GLN A 230 -1.85 -19.43 -12.52
CA GLN A 230 -1.80 -19.05 -11.11
C GLN A 230 -1.10 -17.71 -10.91
N VAL A 231 0.06 -17.50 -11.57
CA VAL A 231 0.79 -16.23 -11.54
C VAL A 231 -0.09 -15.07 -12.02
N SER A 232 -0.83 -15.25 -13.11
CA SER A 232 -1.71 -14.20 -13.65
C SER A 232 -2.77 -13.76 -12.64
N LYS A 233 -3.27 -14.68 -11.81
CA LYS A 233 -4.29 -14.47 -10.78
C LYS A 233 -3.72 -13.99 -9.44
N ALA A 234 -2.41 -13.97 -9.26
CA ALA A 234 -1.80 -13.51 -8.02
C ALA A 234 -2.19 -12.05 -7.72
N GLN A 235 -2.60 -11.79 -6.49
CA GLN A 235 -3.14 -10.49 -6.06
C GLN A 235 -2.12 -9.64 -5.32
N ASN A 236 -0.98 -10.20 -4.91
CA ASN A 236 0.10 -9.52 -4.23
C ASN A 236 1.46 -10.14 -4.57
N VAL A 237 2.53 -9.42 -4.23
CA VAL A 237 3.92 -9.84 -4.49
C VAL A 237 4.23 -11.18 -3.83
N GLN A 238 3.73 -11.42 -2.60
CA GLN A 238 3.99 -12.65 -1.87
C GLN A 238 3.43 -13.87 -2.62
N GLN A 239 2.18 -13.79 -3.10
CA GLN A 239 1.57 -14.88 -3.88
C GLN A 239 2.36 -15.20 -5.16
N ALA A 240 2.81 -14.17 -5.88
CA ALA A 240 3.62 -14.38 -7.08
C ALA A 240 4.96 -15.06 -6.75
N ASN A 241 5.60 -14.66 -5.66
CA ASN A 241 6.87 -15.27 -5.20
C ASN A 241 6.68 -16.71 -4.70
N ASP A 242 5.57 -17.00 -4.02
CA ASP A 242 5.26 -18.37 -3.57
C ASP A 242 5.08 -19.31 -4.77
N ILE A 243 4.40 -18.86 -5.82
CA ILE A 243 4.25 -19.63 -7.06
C ILE A 243 5.61 -19.83 -7.74
N LYS A 244 6.45 -18.78 -7.80
CA LYS A 244 7.82 -18.85 -8.33
C LYS A 244 8.65 -19.89 -7.58
N GLN A 245 8.61 -19.88 -6.25
CA GLN A 245 9.32 -20.86 -5.43
C GLN A 245 8.79 -22.27 -5.63
N ASN A 246 7.47 -22.44 -5.67
CA ASN A 246 6.84 -23.73 -5.93
C ASN A 246 7.27 -24.28 -7.30
N ALA A 247 7.31 -23.45 -8.33
CA ALA A 247 7.76 -23.85 -9.68
C ALA A 247 9.20 -24.37 -9.67
N GLY A 248 10.11 -23.71 -8.95
CA GLY A 248 11.48 -24.17 -8.78
C GLY A 248 11.56 -25.54 -8.07
N ASN A 249 10.83 -25.69 -6.97
CA ASN A 249 10.77 -26.94 -6.21
C ASN A 249 10.14 -28.08 -7.03
N LEU A 250 9.09 -27.78 -7.79
CA LEU A 250 8.44 -28.74 -8.67
C LEU A 250 9.38 -29.17 -9.81
N ASN A 251 10.12 -28.23 -10.40
CA ASN A 251 11.11 -28.55 -11.41
C ASN A 251 12.17 -29.52 -10.88
N ASN A 252 12.69 -29.30 -9.67
CA ASN A 252 13.65 -30.19 -9.04
C ASN A 252 13.07 -31.60 -8.78
N ALA A 253 11.81 -31.67 -8.34
CA ALA A 253 11.12 -32.95 -8.16
C ALA A 253 10.91 -33.68 -9.50
N MET A 254 10.56 -32.95 -10.56
CA MET A 254 10.43 -33.51 -11.91
C MET A 254 11.78 -33.99 -12.47
N THR A 255 12.86 -33.25 -12.21
CA THR A 255 14.23 -33.70 -12.55
C THR A 255 14.53 -35.05 -11.89
N ALA A 256 14.29 -35.17 -10.60
CA ALA A 256 14.50 -36.40 -9.86
C ALA A 256 13.63 -37.54 -10.37
N LEU A 257 12.34 -37.29 -10.69
CA LEU A 257 11.44 -38.31 -11.24
C LEU A 257 11.93 -38.83 -12.60
N LYS A 258 12.31 -37.90 -13.54
CA LYS A 258 12.86 -38.27 -14.84
C LYS A 258 14.10 -39.13 -14.72
N GLN A 259 15.01 -38.73 -13.81
CA GLN A 259 16.23 -39.51 -13.54
C GLN A 259 15.93 -40.89 -12.93
N GLY A 260 14.95 -40.94 -12.01
CA GLY A 260 14.56 -42.16 -11.32
C GLY A 260 13.89 -43.23 -12.21
N ILE A 261 13.36 -42.81 -13.37
CA ILE A 261 12.73 -43.76 -14.33
C ILE A 261 13.56 -43.94 -15.59
N ALA A 262 14.70 -43.27 -15.71
CA ALA A 262 15.51 -43.26 -16.93
C ALA A 262 16.12 -44.62 -17.27
N ASN A 263 16.34 -45.51 -16.29
CA ASN A 263 16.94 -46.84 -16.43
C ASN A 263 15.93 -47.93 -16.81
N HIS A 264 14.65 -47.58 -17.01
CA HIS A 264 13.56 -48.56 -17.24
C HIS A 264 13.91 -49.61 -18.32
N ASP A 265 14.35 -49.16 -19.48
CA ASP A 265 14.64 -50.06 -20.63
C ASP A 265 15.78 -51.04 -20.35
N GLN A 266 16.74 -50.66 -19.49
CA GLN A 266 17.80 -51.53 -19.03
C GLN A 266 17.29 -52.48 -17.93
N LEU A 267 16.47 -51.96 -17.02
CA LEU A 267 15.92 -52.73 -15.91
C LEU A 267 15.04 -53.89 -16.40
N ILE A 268 14.14 -53.65 -17.37
CA ILE A 268 13.24 -54.70 -17.89
C ILE A 268 13.98 -55.81 -18.66
N GLN A 269 15.24 -55.60 -19.03
CA GLN A 269 16.10 -56.60 -19.64
C GLN A 269 17.03 -57.31 -18.63
N SER A 270 17.06 -56.86 -17.40
CA SER A 270 17.91 -57.40 -16.35
C SER A 270 17.42 -58.76 -15.83
N ASP A 271 18.32 -59.59 -15.35
CA ASP A 271 17.97 -60.85 -14.68
C ASP A 271 17.01 -60.65 -13.52
N ASN A 272 17.14 -59.52 -12.80
CA ASN A 272 16.28 -59.21 -11.68
C ASN A 272 14.81 -58.91 -12.08
N TYR A 273 14.58 -58.34 -13.24
CA TYR A 273 13.22 -58.13 -13.75
C TYR A 273 12.68 -59.39 -14.48
N VAL A 274 13.48 -59.98 -15.39
CA VAL A 274 13.03 -61.08 -16.21
C VAL A 274 12.57 -62.28 -15.36
N ASN A 275 13.30 -62.62 -14.31
CA ASN A 275 13.06 -63.73 -13.42
C ASN A 275 12.20 -63.40 -12.18
N ALA A 276 11.70 -62.13 -12.03
CA ALA A 276 10.86 -61.74 -10.92
C ALA A 276 9.44 -62.36 -11.02
N ASP A 277 8.80 -62.44 -9.87
CA ASP A 277 7.41 -62.91 -9.79
C ASP A 277 6.49 -62.01 -10.65
N PRO A 278 5.48 -62.53 -11.34
CA PRO A 278 4.61 -61.77 -12.24
C PRO A 278 3.93 -60.62 -11.57
N GLU A 279 3.53 -60.75 -10.30
CA GLU A 279 2.87 -59.71 -9.49
C GLU A 279 3.79 -58.53 -9.22
N LEU A 280 5.08 -58.79 -8.95
CA LEU A 280 6.09 -57.76 -8.72
C LEU A 280 6.45 -56.99 -9.98
N LYS A 281 6.55 -57.73 -11.14
CA LYS A 281 6.71 -57.09 -12.48
C LYS A 281 5.51 -56.19 -12.79
N SER A 282 4.29 -56.65 -12.56
CA SER A 282 3.06 -55.89 -12.78
C SER A 282 2.99 -54.65 -11.88
N ALA A 283 3.37 -54.78 -10.62
CA ALA A 283 3.44 -53.68 -9.68
C ALA A 283 4.44 -52.63 -10.13
N TYR A 284 5.67 -53.01 -10.50
CA TYR A 284 6.69 -52.09 -11.03
C TYR A 284 6.19 -51.38 -12.30
N ASN A 285 5.68 -52.09 -13.28
CA ASN A 285 5.19 -51.52 -14.53
C ASN A 285 4.08 -50.49 -14.27
N SER A 286 3.13 -50.83 -13.41
CA SER A 286 2.07 -49.87 -13.04
C SER A 286 2.58 -48.60 -12.41
N LYS A 287 3.61 -48.67 -11.54
CA LYS A 287 4.23 -47.49 -10.93
C LYS A 287 5.07 -46.68 -11.91
N TYR A 288 5.79 -47.36 -12.77
CA TYR A 288 6.53 -46.73 -13.88
C TYR A 288 5.59 -45.98 -14.83
N ASP A 289 4.48 -46.59 -15.27
CA ASP A 289 3.51 -45.96 -16.15
C ASP A 289 2.87 -44.72 -15.52
N GLN A 290 2.56 -44.78 -14.23
CA GLN A 290 2.09 -43.62 -13.47
C GLN A 290 3.10 -42.47 -13.43
N ALA A 291 4.38 -42.79 -13.17
CA ALA A 291 5.47 -41.83 -13.15
C ALA A 291 5.72 -41.22 -14.54
N LYS A 292 5.69 -42.06 -15.56
CA LYS A 292 5.84 -41.64 -16.97
C LYS A 292 4.71 -40.71 -17.40
N ALA A 293 3.47 -41.01 -17.03
CA ALA A 293 2.33 -40.14 -17.30
C ALA A 293 2.49 -38.74 -16.66
N ILE A 294 3.07 -38.68 -15.45
CA ILE A 294 3.40 -37.38 -14.80
C ILE A 294 4.45 -36.62 -15.61
N VAL A 295 5.52 -37.31 -16.05
CA VAL A 295 6.59 -36.70 -16.84
C VAL A 295 6.08 -36.17 -18.18
N GLU A 296 5.24 -36.92 -18.85
CA GLU A 296 4.69 -36.60 -20.18
C GLU A 296 3.52 -35.55 -20.07
N GLY A 297 2.97 -35.34 -18.91
CA GLY A 297 1.79 -34.49 -18.73
C GLY A 297 0.51 -35.12 -19.25
N ALA A 298 0.49 -36.47 -19.33
CA ALA A 298 -0.69 -37.23 -19.72
C ALA A 298 -1.68 -37.29 -18.55
N GLY A 299 -2.87 -36.74 -18.76
CA GLY A 299 -3.92 -36.75 -17.75
C GLY A 299 -4.77 -35.49 -17.77
N GLN A 300 -5.87 -35.50 -17.00
CA GLN A 300 -6.84 -34.40 -17.00
C GLN A 300 -6.40 -33.19 -16.17
N SER A 301 -5.50 -33.36 -15.19
CA SER A 301 -5.03 -32.28 -14.33
C SER A 301 -3.52 -32.43 -14.08
N PRO A 302 -2.73 -31.40 -14.32
CA PRO A 302 -1.29 -31.45 -14.06
C PRO A 302 -1.03 -31.50 -12.55
N ILE A 303 -0.07 -32.30 -12.13
CA ILE A 303 0.43 -32.31 -10.75
C ILE A 303 1.30 -31.06 -10.55
N LEU A 304 0.94 -30.25 -9.57
CA LEU A 304 1.59 -28.96 -9.31
C LEU A 304 2.32 -28.90 -7.95
N THR A 305 2.28 -30.00 -7.19
CA THR A 305 2.95 -30.07 -5.89
C THR A 305 4.19 -30.94 -5.95
N PRO A 306 5.36 -30.47 -5.49
CA PRO A 306 6.59 -31.26 -5.45
C PRO A 306 6.42 -32.57 -4.66
N ASN A 307 5.60 -32.57 -3.60
CA ASN A 307 5.40 -33.74 -2.74
C ASN A 307 4.73 -34.90 -3.49
N GLU A 308 3.75 -34.62 -4.35
CA GLU A 308 3.08 -35.67 -5.14
C GLU A 308 4.04 -36.28 -6.16
N VAL A 309 4.88 -35.47 -6.81
CA VAL A 309 5.92 -35.94 -7.72
C VAL A 309 6.96 -36.80 -7.00
N ASN A 310 7.44 -36.35 -5.84
CA ASN A 310 8.38 -37.12 -5.01
C ASN A 310 7.74 -38.41 -4.48
N HIS A 311 6.44 -38.43 -4.23
CA HIS A 311 5.71 -39.64 -3.84
C HIS A 311 5.71 -40.66 -5.00
N ALA A 312 5.43 -40.20 -6.23
CA ALA A 312 5.48 -41.06 -7.40
C ALA A 312 6.88 -41.68 -7.60
N LEU A 313 7.94 -40.89 -7.45
CA LEU A 313 9.31 -41.39 -7.48
C LEU A 313 9.55 -42.48 -6.43
N LYS A 314 9.15 -42.26 -5.19
CA LYS A 314 9.29 -43.26 -4.11
C LYS A 314 8.55 -44.56 -4.45
N GLN A 315 7.35 -44.45 -5.02
CA GLN A 315 6.55 -45.64 -5.39
C GLN A 315 7.25 -46.48 -6.48
N VAL A 316 7.83 -45.84 -7.48
CA VAL A 316 8.61 -46.56 -8.52
C VAL A 316 9.83 -47.22 -7.90
N THR A 317 10.61 -46.47 -7.12
CA THR A 317 11.82 -46.98 -6.44
C THR A 317 11.53 -48.18 -5.53
N PHE A 318 10.47 -48.13 -4.77
CA PHE A 318 10.07 -49.25 -3.91
C PHE A 318 9.63 -50.48 -4.72
N ALA A 319 8.91 -50.29 -5.83
CA ALA A 319 8.49 -51.37 -6.69
C ALA A 319 9.69 -51.99 -7.44
N GLU A 320 10.69 -51.19 -7.85
CA GLU A 320 11.97 -51.68 -8.40
C GLU A 320 12.75 -52.51 -7.38
N GLN A 321 12.89 -52.00 -6.14
CA GLN A 321 13.60 -52.70 -5.08
C GLN A 321 12.91 -54.00 -4.65
N ALA A 322 11.59 -54.09 -4.83
CA ALA A 322 10.83 -55.29 -4.50
C ALA A 322 11.00 -56.44 -5.52
N LEU A 323 11.58 -56.18 -6.71
CA LEU A 323 11.85 -57.22 -7.69
C LEU A 323 12.79 -58.28 -7.11
N ASN A 324 12.39 -59.54 -7.25
CA ASN A 324 13.08 -60.68 -6.63
C ASN A 324 13.71 -61.67 -7.65
N GLY A 325 13.87 -61.24 -8.89
CA GLY A 325 14.31 -62.14 -9.96
C GLY A 325 15.71 -62.73 -9.75
N ASN A 326 16.65 -61.93 -9.23
CA ASN A 326 17.98 -62.44 -8.89
C ASN A 326 17.90 -63.56 -7.81
N THR A 327 17.05 -63.39 -6.82
CA THR A 327 16.83 -64.42 -5.79
C THR A 327 16.21 -65.68 -6.38
N ASN A 328 15.18 -65.53 -7.22
CA ASN A 328 14.51 -66.62 -7.90
C ASN A 328 15.44 -67.38 -8.80
N LEU A 329 16.28 -66.67 -9.61
CA LEU A 329 17.28 -67.28 -10.47
C LEU A 329 18.34 -68.06 -9.68
N ASN A 330 18.86 -67.47 -8.60
CA ASN A 330 19.81 -68.14 -7.72
C ASN A 330 19.19 -69.40 -7.09
N ASN A 331 17.97 -69.34 -6.62
CA ASN A 331 17.27 -70.54 -6.08
C ASN A 331 17.12 -71.62 -7.15
N ALA A 332 16.73 -71.28 -8.37
CA ALA A 332 16.64 -72.22 -9.46
C ALA A 332 17.99 -72.88 -9.79
N LYS A 333 19.07 -72.10 -9.86
CA LYS A 333 20.46 -72.57 -10.07
C LYS A 333 20.88 -73.55 -8.96
N GLN A 334 20.61 -73.24 -7.69
CA GLN A 334 20.92 -74.12 -6.57
C GLN A 334 20.17 -75.43 -6.62
N GLN A 335 18.88 -75.37 -6.97
CA GLN A 335 18.07 -76.56 -7.17
C GLN A 335 18.57 -77.45 -8.31
N ALA A 336 18.96 -76.84 -9.47
CA ALA A 336 19.52 -77.52 -10.62
C ALA A 336 20.89 -78.15 -10.29
N LEU A 337 21.77 -77.46 -9.59
CA LEU A 337 23.05 -77.96 -9.13
C LEU A 337 22.89 -79.14 -8.13
N THR A 338 21.93 -79.04 -7.23
CA THR A 338 21.58 -80.13 -6.31
C THR A 338 21.09 -81.35 -7.06
N ALA A 339 20.20 -81.17 -8.05
CA ALA A 339 19.74 -82.26 -8.91
C ALA A 339 20.89 -82.86 -9.72
N LEU A 340 21.77 -82.06 -10.31
CA LEU A 340 22.98 -82.51 -11.03
C LEU A 340 23.85 -83.35 -10.10
N GLY A 341 24.02 -83.03 -8.84
CA GLY A 341 24.72 -83.80 -7.83
C GLY A 341 24.23 -85.20 -7.61
N GLN A 342 22.95 -85.45 -7.85
CA GLN A 342 22.28 -86.74 -7.68
C GLN A 342 22.51 -87.67 -8.96
N LEU A 343 23.00 -87.15 -10.10
CA LEU A 343 23.15 -87.89 -11.31
C LEU A 343 24.50 -88.71 -11.29
N THR A 344 24.41 -90.00 -10.91
CA THR A 344 25.59 -90.84 -10.72
C THR A 344 26.27 -91.35 -11.98
N HIS A 345 25.60 -91.33 -13.11
CA HIS A 345 26.10 -91.85 -14.41
C HIS A 345 26.89 -90.86 -15.29
N LEU A 346 26.92 -89.59 -14.88
CA LEU A 346 27.69 -88.57 -15.61
C LEU A 346 29.19 -88.68 -15.29
N ASN A 347 29.99 -88.56 -16.38
CA ASN A 347 31.42 -88.41 -16.16
C ASN A 347 31.76 -86.99 -15.71
N GLN A 348 33.01 -86.78 -15.28
CA GLN A 348 33.45 -85.49 -14.74
C GLN A 348 33.36 -84.34 -15.75
N ALA A 349 33.73 -84.56 -17.02
CA ALA A 349 33.62 -83.53 -18.04
C ALA A 349 32.14 -83.09 -18.34
N GLN A 350 31.23 -84.08 -18.37
CA GLN A 350 29.80 -83.81 -18.58
C GLN A 350 29.22 -83.02 -17.38
N ARG A 351 29.59 -83.39 -16.21
CA ARG A 351 29.17 -82.70 -15.00
C ARG A 351 29.64 -81.26 -14.97
N GLN A 352 30.92 -81.01 -15.26
CA GLN A 352 31.53 -79.70 -15.26
C GLN A 352 30.97 -78.81 -16.37
N ALA A 353 30.66 -79.38 -17.54
CA ALA A 353 29.98 -78.63 -18.61
C ALA A 353 28.59 -78.18 -18.24
N LEU A 354 27.79 -79.05 -17.56
CA LEU A 354 26.46 -78.69 -17.07
C LEU A 354 26.50 -77.67 -15.93
N GLU A 355 27.42 -77.80 -14.99
CA GLU A 355 27.66 -76.83 -13.93
C GLU A 355 27.95 -75.43 -14.52
N THR A 356 28.79 -75.36 -15.54
CA THR A 356 29.10 -74.08 -16.21
C THR A 356 27.84 -73.53 -16.91
N GLN A 357 27.09 -74.35 -17.65
CA GLN A 357 25.84 -73.88 -18.28
C GLN A 357 24.80 -73.41 -17.31
N ILE A 358 24.62 -74.09 -16.17
CA ILE A 358 23.68 -73.66 -15.08
C ILE A 358 24.15 -72.34 -14.48
N ASN A 359 25.45 -72.20 -14.21
CA ASN A 359 25.98 -70.98 -13.60
C ASN A 359 25.91 -69.78 -14.55
N ASP A 360 26.09 -69.98 -15.86
CA ASP A 360 26.05 -68.94 -16.87
C ASP A 360 24.63 -68.60 -17.34
N ALA A 361 23.60 -69.36 -16.92
CA ALA A 361 22.25 -69.08 -17.32
C ALA A 361 21.71 -67.78 -16.70
N HIS A 362 21.01 -66.96 -17.49
CA HIS A 362 20.39 -65.68 -17.13
C HIS A 362 18.86 -65.79 -16.94
N GLN A 363 18.25 -66.95 -17.25
CA GLN A 363 16.80 -67.15 -17.14
C GLN A 363 16.52 -68.48 -16.46
N ILE A 364 15.50 -68.46 -15.59
CA ILE A 364 15.02 -69.62 -14.86
C ILE A 364 14.60 -70.75 -15.84
N ASP A 365 13.94 -70.41 -16.94
CA ASP A 365 13.50 -71.40 -17.96
C ASP A 365 14.72 -72.09 -18.57
N THR A 366 15.83 -71.39 -18.81
CA THR A 366 17.07 -72.02 -19.30
C THR A 366 17.62 -72.98 -18.26
N VAL A 367 17.65 -72.60 -16.96
CA VAL A 367 18.08 -73.47 -15.86
C VAL A 367 17.23 -74.72 -15.76
N ASN A 368 15.90 -74.53 -15.80
CA ASN A 368 14.93 -75.63 -15.73
C ASN A 368 15.06 -76.60 -16.91
N ASN A 369 15.27 -76.08 -18.13
CA ASN A 369 15.48 -76.92 -19.32
C ASN A 369 16.76 -77.74 -19.20
N LEU A 370 17.84 -77.21 -18.67
CA LEU A 370 19.06 -77.91 -18.41
C LEU A 370 18.91 -79.06 -17.42
N SER A 371 18.04 -78.83 -16.39
CA SER A 371 17.71 -79.89 -15.38
C SER A 371 16.76 -80.97 -15.93
N LEU A 372 15.91 -80.65 -16.91
CA LEU A 372 14.95 -81.60 -17.47
C LEU A 372 15.53 -82.47 -18.59
N ILE A 373 16.57 -82.03 -19.27
CA ILE A 373 17.19 -82.81 -20.43
C ILE A 373 17.88 -84.12 -19.97
N HIS A 374 18.11 -84.32 -18.67
CA HIS A 374 18.84 -85.38 -18.09
C HIS A 374 18.05 -86.26 -17.11
N ILE A 375 16.73 -86.13 -17.08
CA ILE A 375 15.79 -87.03 -16.40
C ILE A 375 15.22 -87.99 -17.47
#